data_ffc00618db4526c9ba193c269bec356c
#
_entry.id   ffc00618db4526c9ba193c269bec356c
#
_cell.length_a   1.000
_cell.length_b   1.000
_cell.length_c   1.000
_cell.angle_alpha   90.00
_cell.angle_beta   90.00
_cell.angle_gamma   90.00
#
_symmetry.space_group_name_H-M   'P 1'
#
loop_
_entity.id
_entity.type
_entity.pdbx_description
1 polymer ?
#
loop_
_entity_poly.entity_id
_entity_poly.type
_entity_poly.pdbx_seq_one_letter_code
_entity_poly.pdbx_strand_id
1 'polypeptide(L)'
;FVRKLFEMEVAEIADGTVTLAAMAREPGYRTKVCVKSTDPKVDPVGACVGARGSRVKSIVREMNGEKVDIVRWFEDPIEQLAEALKPAVPQNVNLDRDKRRMYFEVVEDDLSVAIGRKGINARLTSRLLGWKLDIGKVVVKEVGFDERKTKAAEALTSVGIEFEIADRLVA
;
A
#
# COMPACT_ATOMS: atom_id res chain seq x y z
N PHE A 1 23.92 9.76 -3.25
CA PHE A 1 23.51 10.03 -4.64
C PHE A 1 22.02 10.35 -4.72
N VAL A 2 21.09 9.42 -4.47
CA VAL A 2 19.63 9.64 -4.62
C VAL A 2 19.14 10.83 -3.79
N ARG A 3 19.51 10.91 -2.50
CA ARG A 3 19.15 12.04 -1.64
C ARG A 3 19.55 13.38 -2.26
N LYS A 4 20.76 13.45 -2.85
CA LYS A 4 21.25 14.68 -3.49
C LYS A 4 20.45 15.06 -4.72
N LEU A 5 20.00 14.08 -5.52
CA LEU A 5 19.12 14.35 -6.66
C LEU A 5 17.77 14.97 -6.21
N PHE A 6 17.19 14.42 -5.15
CA PHE A 6 15.96 15.00 -4.59
C PHE A 6 16.17 16.42 -4.05
N GLU A 7 17.29 16.70 -3.38
CA GLU A 7 17.63 18.05 -2.92
C GLU A 7 17.78 19.05 -4.09
N MET A 8 18.29 18.61 -5.23
CA MET A 8 18.46 19.47 -6.41
C MET A 8 17.15 19.72 -7.17
N GLU A 9 16.25 18.72 -7.21
CA GLU A 9 15.01 18.80 -8.00
C GLU A 9 13.82 19.32 -7.20
N VAL A 10 13.85 19.24 -5.87
CA VAL A 10 12.72 19.53 -4.98
C VAL A 10 13.14 20.62 -3.99
N ALA A 11 12.64 21.83 -4.23
CA ALA A 11 12.97 22.99 -3.40
C ALA A 11 12.57 22.80 -1.93
N GLU A 12 11.42 22.14 -1.69
CA GLU A 12 10.89 21.85 -0.36
C GLU A 12 11.76 20.82 0.41
N ILE A 13 12.60 20.04 -0.29
CA ILE A 13 13.62 19.20 0.35
C ILE A 13 14.89 20.00 0.60
N ALA A 14 15.25 20.90 -0.31
CA ALA A 14 16.43 21.73 -0.16
C ALA A 14 16.30 22.71 1.03
N ASP A 15 15.10 23.24 1.30
CA ASP A 15 14.82 24.14 2.43
C ASP A 15 14.47 23.41 3.74
N GLY A 16 14.29 22.06 3.69
CA GLY A 16 13.99 21.23 4.85
C GLY A 16 12.52 21.13 5.23
N THR A 17 11.60 21.77 4.48
CA THR A 17 10.15 21.64 4.68
C THR A 17 9.69 20.19 4.46
N VAL A 18 10.24 19.54 3.45
CA VAL A 18 10.04 18.10 3.19
C VAL A 18 11.34 17.34 3.46
N THR A 19 11.24 16.21 4.12
CA THR A 19 12.38 15.36 4.45
C THR A 19 12.23 13.95 3.89
N LEU A 20 13.36 13.33 3.49
CA LEU A 20 13.44 11.91 3.14
C LEU A 20 13.58 11.10 4.43
N ALA A 21 12.45 10.60 4.95
CA ALA A 21 12.40 9.87 6.21
C ALA A 21 13.05 8.48 6.12
N ALA A 22 12.83 7.77 5.02
CA ALA A 22 13.42 6.46 4.76
C ALA A 22 13.63 6.25 3.26
N MET A 23 14.52 5.33 2.91
CA MET A 23 14.78 4.96 1.52
C MET A 23 15.24 3.51 1.45
N ALA A 24 14.69 2.78 0.47
CA ALA A 24 15.13 1.44 0.10
C ALA A 24 15.40 1.40 -1.41
N ARG A 25 16.55 0.87 -1.81
CA ARG A 25 17.00 0.88 -3.20
C ARG A 25 17.52 -0.47 -3.64
N GLU A 26 17.14 -0.86 -4.84
CA GLU A 26 17.77 -1.91 -5.64
C GLU A 26 18.37 -1.23 -6.87
N PRO A 27 19.70 -0.95 -6.89
CA PRO A 27 20.33 -0.16 -7.95
C PRO A 27 20.05 -0.71 -9.35
N GLY A 28 19.70 0.18 -10.28
CA GLY A 28 19.36 -0.17 -11.65
C GLY A 28 17.94 -0.73 -11.86
N TYR A 29 17.17 -0.92 -10.78
CA TYR A 29 15.82 -1.46 -10.89
C TYR A 29 14.75 -0.54 -10.30
N ARG A 30 14.81 -0.28 -9.00
CA ARG A 30 13.77 0.48 -8.32
C ARG A 30 14.26 1.07 -6.99
N THR A 31 13.78 2.27 -6.70
CA THR A 31 13.96 2.95 -5.41
C THR A 31 12.61 3.32 -4.83
N LYS A 32 12.39 3.00 -3.56
CA LYS A 32 11.27 3.53 -2.77
C LYS A 32 11.79 4.58 -1.81
N VAL A 33 11.15 5.75 -1.81
CA VAL A 33 11.52 6.88 -0.95
C VAL A 33 10.33 7.27 -0.11
N CYS A 34 10.49 7.28 1.20
CA CYS A 34 9.48 7.72 2.13
C CYS A 34 9.70 9.18 2.50
N VAL A 35 8.69 10.02 2.32
CA VAL A 35 8.76 11.47 2.49
C VAL A 35 7.79 11.97 3.55
N LYS A 36 8.25 12.93 4.37
CA LYS A 36 7.49 13.56 5.44
C LYS A 36 7.61 15.08 5.31
N SER A 37 6.53 15.81 5.56
CA SER A 37 6.55 17.27 5.69
C SER A 37 6.54 17.69 7.15
N THR A 38 7.24 18.77 7.45
CA THR A 38 7.17 19.48 8.75
C THR A 38 6.04 20.51 8.76
N ASP A 39 5.58 20.94 7.58
CA ASP A 39 4.43 21.84 7.42
C ASP A 39 3.19 21.05 6.98
N PRO A 40 2.08 21.03 7.76
CA PRO A 40 0.86 20.31 7.42
C PRO A 40 0.17 20.84 6.16
N LYS A 41 0.50 22.04 5.69
CA LYS A 41 -0.04 22.62 4.46
C LYS A 41 0.70 22.15 3.21
N VAL A 42 1.86 21.54 3.36
CA VAL A 42 2.69 21.05 2.25
C VAL A 42 2.50 19.55 2.09
N ASP A 43 1.98 19.12 0.93
CA ASP A 43 1.92 17.72 0.56
C ASP A 43 3.31 17.21 0.15
N PRO A 44 3.96 16.34 0.95
CA PRO A 44 5.32 15.91 0.68
C PRO A 44 5.43 15.06 -0.59
N VAL A 45 4.41 14.27 -0.92
CA VAL A 45 4.39 13.43 -2.13
C VAL A 45 4.21 14.32 -3.36
N GLY A 46 3.24 15.24 -3.34
CA GLY A 46 3.00 16.19 -4.42
C GLY A 46 4.22 17.07 -4.72
N ALA A 47 4.92 17.55 -3.68
CA ALA A 47 6.15 18.32 -3.83
C ALA A 47 7.24 17.54 -4.57
N CYS A 48 7.43 16.26 -4.22
CA CYS A 48 8.44 15.40 -4.84
C CYS A 48 8.07 14.94 -6.26
N VAL A 49 6.78 14.70 -6.52
CA VAL A 49 6.28 14.29 -7.84
C VAL A 49 6.33 15.47 -8.82
N GLY A 50 5.94 16.66 -8.36
CA GLY A 50 5.85 17.87 -9.18
C GLY A 50 4.68 17.84 -10.17
N ALA A 51 4.46 18.99 -10.84
CA ALA A 51 3.38 19.13 -11.80
C ALA A 51 3.49 18.08 -12.93
N ARG A 52 2.45 17.25 -13.10
CA ARG A 52 2.40 16.17 -14.09
C ARG A 52 3.58 15.18 -13.99
N GLY A 53 4.20 15.06 -12.81
CA GLY A 53 5.34 14.19 -12.57
C GLY A 53 6.66 14.73 -13.10
N SER A 54 6.80 16.04 -13.33
CA SER A 54 8.01 16.62 -13.93
C SER A 54 9.25 16.38 -13.10
N ARG A 55 9.18 16.58 -11.77
CA ARG A 55 10.33 16.44 -10.87
C ARG A 55 10.76 14.97 -10.75
N VAL A 56 9.83 14.05 -10.50
CA VAL A 56 10.16 12.62 -10.41
C VAL A 56 10.70 12.08 -11.74
N LYS A 57 10.20 12.53 -12.88
CA LYS A 57 10.73 12.15 -14.20
C LYS A 57 12.17 12.63 -14.42
N SER A 58 12.51 13.82 -13.95
CA SER A 58 13.88 14.34 -13.98
C SER A 58 14.81 13.43 -13.17
N ILE A 59 14.41 13.10 -11.93
CA ILE A 59 15.17 12.19 -11.06
C ILE A 59 15.35 10.80 -11.70
N VAL A 60 14.28 10.23 -12.26
CA VAL A 60 14.34 8.92 -12.95
C VAL A 60 15.30 8.95 -14.12
N ARG A 61 15.35 10.05 -14.89
CA ARG A 61 16.26 10.22 -16.01
C ARG A 61 17.73 10.25 -15.54
N GLU A 62 18.03 11.00 -14.47
CA GLU A 62 19.36 11.04 -13.86
C GLU A 62 19.80 9.70 -13.25
N MET A 63 18.82 8.85 -12.93
CA MET A 63 19.03 7.48 -12.44
C MET A 63 19.04 6.42 -13.55
N ASN A 64 19.25 6.82 -14.81
CA ASN A 64 19.27 5.93 -15.99
C ASN A 64 18.00 5.07 -16.13
N GLY A 65 16.83 5.63 -15.83
CA GLY A 65 15.55 4.95 -15.96
C GLY A 65 15.16 4.06 -14.77
N GLU A 66 15.91 4.09 -13.67
CA GLU A 66 15.54 3.39 -12.43
C GLU A 66 14.20 3.92 -11.92
N LYS A 67 13.24 3.03 -11.65
CA LYS A 67 11.91 3.41 -11.18
C LYS A 67 11.98 3.99 -9.77
N VAL A 68 11.26 5.08 -9.54
CA VAL A 68 11.20 5.75 -8.24
C VAL A 68 9.76 5.78 -7.76
N ASP A 69 9.51 5.17 -6.61
CA ASP A 69 8.23 5.25 -5.90
C ASP A 69 8.37 6.24 -4.74
N ILE A 70 7.51 7.23 -4.70
CA ILE A 70 7.44 8.22 -3.62
C ILE A 70 6.26 7.85 -2.74
N VAL A 71 6.55 7.59 -1.46
CA VAL A 71 5.61 7.07 -0.46
C VAL A 71 5.50 8.09 0.67
N ARG A 72 4.28 8.42 1.09
CA ARG A 72 4.07 9.26 2.28
C ARG A 72 4.52 8.52 3.53
N TRP A 73 5.14 9.24 4.46
CA TRP A 73 5.50 8.69 5.76
C TRP A 73 4.31 8.70 6.72
N PHE A 74 4.10 7.59 7.41
CA PHE A 74 3.14 7.44 8.50
C PHE A 74 3.86 6.90 9.73
N GLU A 75 3.40 7.29 10.91
CA GLU A 75 3.95 6.80 12.17
C GLU A 75 3.48 5.37 12.48
N ASP A 76 2.20 5.09 12.17
CA ASP A 76 1.65 3.76 12.32
C ASP A 76 2.21 2.81 11.24
N PRO A 77 2.82 1.67 11.65
CA PRO A 77 3.38 0.70 10.72
C PRO A 77 2.35 0.09 9.74
N ILE A 78 1.09 -0.02 10.15
CA ILE A 78 0.02 -0.57 9.31
C ILE A 78 -0.34 0.41 8.20
N GLU A 79 -0.53 1.68 8.56
CA GLU A 79 -0.77 2.74 7.57
C GLU A 79 0.43 2.88 6.61
N GLN A 80 1.64 2.81 7.15
CA GLN A 80 2.86 2.86 6.34
C GLN A 80 2.97 1.68 5.38
N LEU A 81 2.58 0.46 5.81
CA LEU A 81 2.53 -0.71 4.95
C LEU A 81 1.53 -0.50 3.80
N ALA A 82 0.30 -0.07 4.13
CA ALA A 82 -0.75 0.16 3.15
C ALA A 82 -0.33 1.18 2.09
N GLU A 83 0.30 2.28 2.51
CA GLU A 83 0.82 3.29 1.60
C GLU A 83 1.94 2.77 0.70
N ALA A 84 2.89 2.01 1.28
CA ALA A 84 4.04 1.49 0.55
C ALA A 84 3.70 0.37 -0.45
N LEU A 85 2.57 -0.32 -0.26
CA LEU A 85 2.12 -1.40 -1.14
C LEU A 85 1.21 -0.94 -2.27
N LYS A 86 0.70 0.29 -2.24
CA LYS A 86 -0.21 0.78 -3.29
C LYS A 86 0.28 0.40 -4.69
N PRO A 87 -0.60 -0.02 -5.61
CA PRO A 87 -2.07 -0.09 -5.50
C PRO A 87 -2.61 -1.34 -4.76
N ALA A 88 -1.79 -2.31 -4.37
CA ALA A 88 -2.23 -3.46 -3.60
C ALA A 88 -2.74 -3.04 -2.20
N VAL A 89 -3.83 -3.66 -1.75
CA VAL A 89 -4.47 -3.35 -0.46
C VAL A 89 -4.22 -4.48 0.53
N PRO A 90 -3.37 -4.27 1.56
CA PRO A 90 -3.16 -5.26 2.61
C PRO A 90 -4.40 -5.39 3.51
N GLN A 91 -4.74 -6.62 3.86
CA GLN A 91 -5.84 -6.99 4.74
C GLN A 91 -5.32 -7.88 5.87
N ASN A 92 -6.09 -8.01 6.95
CA ASN A 92 -5.78 -8.90 8.08
C ASN A 92 -4.34 -8.72 8.60
N VAL A 93 -3.90 -7.47 8.73
CA VAL A 93 -2.52 -7.15 9.13
C VAL A 93 -2.31 -7.50 10.60
N ASN A 94 -1.30 -8.32 10.88
CA ASN A 94 -0.88 -8.73 12.22
C ASN A 94 0.59 -8.36 12.44
N LEU A 95 0.89 -7.75 13.60
CA LEU A 95 2.22 -7.27 13.96
C LEU A 95 2.81 -8.09 15.11
N ASP A 96 3.94 -8.73 14.88
CA ASP A 96 4.82 -9.24 15.93
C ASP A 96 5.94 -8.19 16.17
N ARG A 97 5.74 -7.37 17.19
CA ARG A 97 6.66 -6.25 17.51
C ARG A 97 8.01 -6.74 18.03
N ASP A 98 8.02 -7.86 18.74
CA ASP A 98 9.25 -8.43 19.33
C ASP A 98 10.19 -8.95 18.25
N LYS A 99 9.64 -9.61 17.23
CA LYS A 99 10.39 -10.13 16.08
C LYS A 99 10.50 -9.16 14.92
N ARG A 100 9.86 -7.98 15.03
CA ARG A 100 9.70 -7.02 13.92
C ARG A 100 9.23 -7.71 12.64
N ARG A 101 8.14 -8.47 12.78
CA ARG A 101 7.54 -9.26 11.71
C ARG A 101 6.10 -8.82 11.49
N MET A 102 5.71 -8.72 10.25
CA MET A 102 4.40 -8.26 9.83
C MET A 102 3.82 -9.29 8.87
N TYR A 103 2.71 -9.91 9.29
CA TYR A 103 1.91 -10.77 8.43
C TYR A 103 0.72 -9.98 7.91
N PHE A 104 0.41 -10.13 6.64
CA PHE A 104 -0.79 -9.57 6.03
C PHE A 104 -1.21 -10.38 4.81
N GLU A 105 -2.45 -10.20 4.41
CA GLU A 105 -3.04 -10.87 3.27
C GLU A 105 -3.38 -9.84 2.18
N VAL A 106 -3.37 -10.28 0.94
CA VAL A 106 -3.86 -9.52 -0.21
C VAL A 106 -4.77 -10.40 -1.05
N VAL A 107 -5.68 -9.79 -1.80
CA VAL A 107 -6.48 -10.53 -2.78
C VAL A 107 -5.58 -11.10 -3.88
N GLU A 108 -6.03 -12.17 -4.55
CA GLU A 108 -5.22 -12.88 -5.55
C GLU A 108 -4.69 -11.96 -6.64
N ASP A 109 -5.53 -11.06 -7.14
CA ASP A 109 -5.19 -10.11 -8.20
C ASP A 109 -4.06 -9.15 -7.78
N ASP A 110 -4.00 -8.79 -6.50
CA ASP A 110 -2.99 -7.89 -5.95
C ASP A 110 -1.69 -8.60 -5.56
N LEU A 111 -1.69 -9.93 -5.47
CA LEU A 111 -0.54 -10.68 -4.96
C LEU A 111 0.73 -10.45 -5.81
N SER A 112 0.57 -10.46 -7.13
CA SER A 112 1.68 -10.22 -8.06
C SER A 112 2.25 -8.80 -7.94
N VAL A 113 1.39 -7.82 -7.66
CA VAL A 113 1.77 -6.41 -7.46
C VAL A 113 2.47 -6.22 -6.11
N ALA A 114 1.93 -6.82 -5.04
CA ALA A 114 2.50 -6.74 -3.70
C ALA A 114 3.90 -7.35 -3.64
N ILE A 115 4.11 -8.51 -4.26
CA ILE A 115 5.39 -9.20 -4.33
C ILE A 115 6.34 -8.48 -5.32
N GLY A 116 5.84 -8.14 -6.50
CA GLY A 116 6.60 -7.54 -7.59
C GLY A 116 7.50 -8.56 -8.31
N ARG A 117 8.06 -8.14 -9.46
CA ARG A 117 8.99 -8.97 -10.25
C ARG A 117 10.18 -9.41 -9.37
N LYS A 118 10.45 -10.71 -9.29
CA LYS A 118 11.52 -11.32 -8.47
C LYS A 118 11.46 -10.90 -6.98
N GLY A 119 10.28 -10.56 -6.46
CA GLY A 119 10.10 -10.14 -5.07
C GLY A 119 10.63 -8.75 -4.74
N ILE A 120 10.95 -7.92 -5.73
CA ILE A 120 11.58 -6.61 -5.52
C ILE A 120 10.66 -5.68 -4.72
N ASN A 121 9.36 -5.64 -5.01
CA ASN A 121 8.44 -4.74 -4.31
C ASN A 121 8.34 -5.09 -2.82
N ALA A 122 8.09 -6.37 -2.49
CA ALA A 122 8.05 -6.84 -1.11
C ALA A 122 9.37 -6.58 -0.36
N ARG A 123 10.51 -6.87 -1.00
CA ARG A 123 11.84 -6.67 -0.41
C ARG A 123 12.16 -5.20 -0.14
N LEU A 124 11.84 -4.30 -1.08
CA LEU A 124 12.02 -2.85 -0.89
C LEU A 124 11.08 -2.31 0.19
N THR A 125 9.83 -2.75 0.22
CA THR A 125 8.87 -2.38 1.27
C THR A 125 9.34 -2.86 2.64
N SER A 126 9.80 -4.12 2.75
CA SER A 126 10.39 -4.67 3.97
C SER A 126 11.58 -3.82 4.49
N ARG A 127 12.50 -3.45 3.60
CA ARG A 127 13.65 -2.59 3.96
C ARG A 127 13.23 -1.17 4.33
N LEU A 128 12.24 -0.60 3.61
CA LEU A 128 11.74 0.75 3.86
C LEU A 128 11.10 0.88 5.25
N LEU A 129 10.31 -0.12 5.64
CA LEU A 129 9.63 -0.16 6.93
C LEU A 129 10.53 -0.65 8.07
N GLY A 130 11.58 -1.41 7.78
CA GLY A 130 12.40 -2.10 8.77
C GLY A 130 11.68 -3.29 9.44
N TRP A 131 10.75 -3.92 8.71
CA TRP A 131 9.96 -5.08 9.15
C TRP A 131 10.13 -6.25 8.18
N LYS A 132 10.17 -7.48 8.71
CA LYS A 132 10.04 -8.68 7.87
C LYS A 132 8.59 -8.85 7.45
N LEU A 133 8.34 -9.01 6.16
CA LEU A 133 7.00 -9.13 5.60
C LEU A 133 6.69 -10.57 5.23
N ASP A 134 5.57 -11.08 5.73
CA ASP A 134 4.97 -12.35 5.33
C ASP A 134 3.65 -12.06 4.64
N ILE A 135 3.54 -12.41 3.37
CA ILE A 135 2.40 -12.11 2.52
C ILE A 135 1.58 -13.37 2.31
N GLY A 136 0.34 -13.35 2.77
CA GLY A 136 -0.66 -14.38 2.52
C GLY A 136 -1.63 -13.96 1.41
N LYS A 137 -2.45 -14.94 0.98
CA LYS A 137 -3.55 -14.74 0.06
C LYS A 137 -4.86 -14.80 0.83
N VAL A 138 -5.74 -13.80 0.63
CA VAL A 138 -7.10 -13.87 1.15
C VAL A 138 -7.81 -15.03 0.45
N VAL A 139 -8.19 -16.04 1.25
CA VAL A 139 -9.11 -17.07 0.79
C VAL A 139 -10.51 -16.49 0.93
N VAL A 140 -11.07 -15.96 -0.15
CA VAL A 140 -12.49 -15.66 -0.21
C VAL A 140 -13.20 -17.01 -0.08
N LYS A 141 -13.71 -17.34 1.11
CA LYS A 141 -14.72 -18.39 1.22
C LYS A 141 -15.90 -17.84 0.42
N GLU A 142 -16.18 -18.41 -0.74
CA GLU A 142 -17.46 -18.24 -1.38
C GLU A 142 -18.49 -18.68 -0.33
N VAL A 143 -19.14 -17.73 0.31
CA VAL A 143 -20.38 -17.99 1.04
C VAL A 143 -21.33 -18.43 -0.06
N GLY A 144 -21.62 -19.73 -0.12
CA GLY A 144 -22.40 -20.31 -1.19
C GLY A 144 -23.69 -19.54 -1.36
N PHE A 145 -24.15 -19.44 -2.60
CA PHE A 145 -25.39 -18.74 -2.95
C PHE A 145 -26.56 -19.18 -2.04
N ASP A 146 -26.55 -20.43 -1.58
CA ASP A 146 -27.52 -21.01 -0.65
C ASP A 146 -27.44 -20.42 0.76
N GLU A 147 -26.27 -20.16 1.32
CA GLU A 147 -26.15 -19.53 2.66
C GLU A 147 -26.64 -18.07 2.67
N ARG A 148 -26.44 -17.34 1.56
CA ARG A 148 -26.99 -15.97 1.42
C ARG A 148 -28.51 -15.99 1.31
N LYS A 149 -29.08 -16.94 0.56
CA LYS A 149 -30.53 -17.14 0.49
C LYS A 149 -31.11 -17.48 1.86
N THR A 150 -30.50 -18.41 2.59
CA THR A 150 -30.96 -18.83 3.91
C THR A 150 -30.94 -17.67 4.90
N LYS A 151 -29.83 -16.90 4.97
CA LYS A 151 -29.75 -15.71 5.83
C LYS A 151 -30.73 -14.60 5.46
N ALA A 152 -30.96 -14.38 4.17
CA ALA A 152 -31.93 -13.38 3.70
C ALA A 152 -33.37 -13.83 3.99
N ALA A 153 -33.69 -15.10 3.81
CA ALA A 153 -34.98 -15.68 4.14
C ALA A 153 -35.25 -15.64 5.64
N GLU A 154 -34.26 -15.98 6.48
CA GLU A 154 -34.37 -15.86 7.97
C GLU A 154 -34.58 -14.41 8.41
N ALA A 155 -33.87 -13.45 7.79
CA ALA A 155 -34.07 -12.01 8.09
C ALA A 155 -35.49 -11.54 7.72
N LEU A 156 -36.03 -11.98 6.59
CA LEU A 156 -37.39 -11.67 6.17
C LEU A 156 -38.44 -12.33 7.06
N THR A 157 -38.22 -13.56 7.52
CA THR A 157 -39.09 -14.26 8.46
C THR A 157 -39.13 -13.57 9.83
N SER A 158 -38.00 -13.00 10.27
CA SER A 158 -37.96 -12.23 11.53
C SER A 158 -38.77 -10.95 11.51
N VAL A 159 -39.15 -10.46 10.33
CA VAL A 159 -40.04 -9.28 10.12
C VAL A 159 -41.50 -9.69 9.92
N GLY A 160 -41.85 -10.98 10.10
CA GLY A 160 -43.24 -11.47 10.04
C GLY A 160 -43.70 -11.90 8.63
N ILE A 161 -42.75 -12.18 7.73
CA ILE A 161 -43.07 -12.72 6.40
C ILE A 161 -42.94 -14.26 6.48
N GLU A 162 -43.94 -14.99 5.99
CA GLU A 162 -43.89 -16.47 5.96
C GLU A 162 -42.69 -16.96 5.13
N PHE A 163 -42.06 -18.04 5.61
CA PHE A 163 -40.82 -18.59 5.00
C PHE A 163 -40.93 -18.88 3.50
N GLU A 164 -42.08 -19.41 3.08
CA GLU A 164 -42.36 -19.74 1.68
C GLU A 164 -42.41 -18.50 0.75
N ILE A 165 -42.85 -17.36 1.29
CA ILE A 165 -42.86 -16.08 0.57
C ILE A 165 -41.46 -15.45 0.58
N ALA A 166 -40.74 -15.57 1.69
CA ALA A 166 -39.37 -15.03 1.84
C ALA A 166 -38.40 -15.69 0.86
N ASP A 167 -38.47 -17.01 0.66
CA ASP A 167 -37.62 -17.74 -0.27
C ASP A 167 -37.86 -17.35 -1.75
N ARG A 168 -39.13 -17.01 -2.10
CA ARG A 168 -39.46 -16.50 -3.43
C ARG A 168 -38.95 -15.10 -3.72
N LEU A 169 -38.81 -14.24 -2.69
CA LEU A 169 -38.31 -12.87 -2.84
C LEU A 169 -36.79 -12.79 -2.98
N VAL A 170 -36.08 -13.87 -2.62
CA VAL A 170 -34.60 -13.96 -2.65
C VAL A 170 -34.11 -14.77 -3.86
N ALA A 171 -35.02 -15.38 -4.63
CA ALA A 171 -34.73 -16.23 -5.78
C ALA A 171 -34.25 -15.47 -7.03
#